data_5ca7db1f3098e7699c0d4cec98ce2f06
#
_entry.id   5ca7db1f3098e7699c0d4cec98ce2f06
#
_cell.length_a   1.000
_cell.length_b   1.000
_cell.length_c   1.000
_cell.angle_alpha   90.00
_cell.angle_beta   90.00
_cell.angle_gamma   90.00
#
_symmetry.space_group_name_H-M   'P 1'
#
loop_
_entity.id
_entity.type
_entity.pdbx_description
1 polymer ?
#
loop_
_entity_poly.entity_id
_entity_poly.type
_entity_poly.pdbx_seq_one_letter_code
_entity_poly.pdbx_strand_id
1 'polypeptide(L)'
;MNKLALTLVGMAFAVLPAAAQDFDSDFSFGSWDDFNKVEITSNDKRVETSIKFAFPMYFGTSVLTDVTYNDAWGAFERQYPNFLAMDARKNFVYGIEMVSLHARTGAVDLSLGVRWTFMNFTFRDSAYSLRPEMALGSPRASTQCVPYRIASEGPYDGRKSKIFASYLGIPFRLSLNYGRATVYAGVSAELLMDSYTKYKHPKYRESINGLFNDFRAAVEAGFSLSNFGLFVNYGVTPLFQREYSDAHTLTIGVTLGI
;
A
#
# COMPACT_ATOMS: atom_id res chain seq x y z
N MET A 1 13.95 -10.55 3.46
CA MET A 1 12.75 -10.37 4.32
C MET A 1 13.17 -9.63 5.58
N ASN A 2 12.60 -8.46 5.81
CA ASN A 2 12.96 -7.60 6.94
C ASN A 2 12.51 -8.27 8.25
N LYS A 3 13.41 -8.39 9.25
CA LYS A 3 13.10 -8.99 10.57
C LYS A 3 11.90 -8.31 11.25
N LEU A 4 11.71 -7.01 11.00
CA LEU A 4 10.59 -6.23 11.52
C LEU A 4 9.23 -6.66 10.92
N ALA A 5 9.20 -7.00 9.62
CA ALA A 5 7.99 -7.50 8.95
C ALA A 5 7.55 -8.86 9.54
N LEU A 6 8.52 -9.72 9.83
CA LEU A 6 8.23 -11.01 10.49
C LEU A 6 7.72 -10.83 11.91
N THR A 7 8.24 -9.83 12.63
CA THR A 7 7.80 -9.49 14.01
C THR A 7 6.38 -8.92 14.02
N LEU A 8 6.03 -8.05 13.08
CA LEU A 8 4.68 -7.50 12.97
C LEU A 8 3.64 -8.55 12.55
N VAL A 9 3.98 -9.42 11.61
CA VAL A 9 3.13 -10.57 11.25
C VAL A 9 3.04 -11.53 12.44
N GLY A 10 4.14 -11.79 13.14
CA GLY A 10 4.17 -12.60 14.35
C GLY A 10 3.35 -12.00 15.50
N MET A 11 3.37 -10.67 15.69
CA MET A 11 2.51 -10.00 16.68
C MET A 11 1.03 -10.06 16.31
N ALA A 12 0.68 -9.88 15.02
CA ALA A 12 -0.70 -10.03 14.57
C ALA A 12 -1.21 -11.46 14.81
N PHE A 13 -0.37 -12.49 14.56
CA PHE A 13 -0.71 -13.88 14.86
C PHE A 13 -0.62 -14.25 16.35
N ALA A 14 0.17 -13.55 17.17
CA ALA A 14 0.28 -13.81 18.61
C ALA A 14 -0.88 -13.19 19.41
N VAL A 15 -1.51 -12.13 18.91
CA VAL A 15 -2.72 -11.56 19.52
C VAL A 15 -3.94 -12.45 19.27
N LEU A 16 -3.95 -13.22 18.18
CA LEU A 16 -5.02 -14.19 17.85
C LEU A 16 -5.24 -15.26 18.93
N PRO A 17 -4.20 -15.92 19.51
CA PRO A 17 -4.44 -16.91 20.57
C PRO A 17 -4.85 -16.30 21.92
N ALA A 18 -4.43 -15.07 22.24
CA ALA A 18 -4.80 -14.41 23.49
C ALA A 18 -6.27 -13.97 23.50
N ALA A 19 -6.82 -13.61 22.35
CA ALA A 19 -8.25 -13.35 22.17
C ALA A 19 -9.07 -14.65 22.10
N ALA A 20 -8.43 -15.78 21.78
CA ALA A 20 -9.07 -17.08 21.60
C ALA A 20 -9.16 -17.95 22.87
N GLN A 21 -8.58 -17.51 23.99
CA GLN A 21 -8.57 -18.32 25.22
C GLN A 21 -9.91 -18.42 25.95
N ASP A 22 -10.93 -17.62 25.56
CA ASP A 22 -12.30 -17.68 26.11
C ASP A 22 -13.34 -18.12 25.05
N PHE A 23 -12.91 -18.84 24.02
CA PHE A 23 -13.78 -19.27 22.91
C PHE A 23 -14.46 -20.62 23.19
N ASP A 24 -15.74 -20.57 23.54
CA ASP A 24 -16.70 -21.67 23.24
C ASP A 24 -17.07 -21.52 21.76
N SER A 25 -16.37 -22.24 20.88
CA SER A 25 -16.55 -22.14 19.43
C SER A 25 -17.55 -23.16 18.93
N ASP A 26 -18.76 -22.72 18.62
CA ASP A 26 -19.62 -23.44 17.65
C ASP A 26 -19.04 -23.17 16.23
N PHE A 27 -18.23 -24.12 15.77
CA PHE A 27 -17.64 -24.07 14.43
C PHE A 27 -18.63 -24.68 13.44
N SER A 28 -19.37 -23.86 12.71
CA SER A 28 -20.19 -24.32 11.59
C SER A 28 -19.55 -23.97 10.26
N PHE A 29 -19.22 -24.99 9.47
CA PHE A 29 -18.88 -24.80 8.05
C PHE A 29 -20.17 -24.52 7.28
N GLY A 30 -20.33 -23.29 6.80
CA GLY A 30 -21.38 -22.91 5.86
C GLY A 30 -21.16 -23.48 4.45
N SER A 31 -22.13 -23.30 3.59
CA SER A 31 -22.12 -23.68 2.17
C SER A 31 -20.92 -23.10 1.42
N TRP A 32 -20.55 -23.69 0.26
CA TRP A 32 -19.47 -23.27 -0.61
C TRP A 32 -19.53 -21.79 -1.06
N ASP A 33 -20.70 -21.16 -1.00
CA ASP A 33 -20.91 -19.75 -1.28
C ASP A 33 -20.37 -18.83 -0.17
N ASP A 34 -20.11 -19.37 1.03
CA ASP A 34 -19.57 -18.66 2.19
C ASP A 34 -18.04 -18.81 2.36
N PHE A 35 -17.36 -19.46 1.42
CA PHE A 35 -15.93 -19.78 1.53
C PHE A 35 -15.02 -18.54 1.68
N ASN A 36 -15.54 -17.35 1.38
CA ASN A 36 -14.83 -16.07 1.51
C ASN A 36 -15.07 -15.38 2.86
N LYS A 37 -15.87 -15.97 3.76
CA LYS A 37 -16.23 -15.32 5.01
C LYS A 37 -16.36 -16.34 6.15
N VAL A 38 -15.24 -16.64 6.79
CA VAL A 38 -15.27 -17.37 8.07
C VAL A 38 -15.38 -16.33 9.18
N GLU A 39 -16.47 -16.30 9.90
CA GLU A 39 -16.72 -15.41 11.02
C GLU A 39 -16.69 -16.24 12.31
N ILE A 40 -15.76 -15.93 13.22
CA ILE A 40 -15.70 -16.49 14.55
C ILE A 40 -16.17 -15.40 15.50
N THR A 41 -17.33 -15.58 16.12
CA THR A 41 -17.96 -14.53 16.93
C THR A 41 -17.97 -14.96 18.40
N SER A 42 -17.49 -14.09 19.29
CA SER A 42 -17.75 -14.15 20.73
C SER A 42 -18.76 -13.08 21.12
N ASN A 43 -19.81 -13.47 21.81
CA ASN A 43 -20.92 -12.59 22.13
C ASN A 43 -20.92 -12.30 23.64
N ASP A 44 -20.21 -11.26 24.07
CA ASP A 44 -20.44 -10.70 25.39
C ASP A 44 -21.50 -9.61 25.28
N LYS A 45 -22.40 -9.49 26.26
CA LYS A 45 -23.66 -8.70 26.21
C LYS A 45 -23.55 -7.21 25.80
N ARG A 46 -22.35 -6.72 25.54
CA ARG A 46 -22.07 -5.32 25.17
C ARG A 46 -21.21 -5.13 23.92
N VAL A 47 -20.35 -6.07 23.57
CA VAL A 47 -19.42 -5.96 22.45
C VAL A 47 -19.38 -7.28 21.70
N GLU A 48 -19.68 -7.24 20.42
CA GLU A 48 -19.54 -8.35 19.49
C GLU A 48 -18.12 -8.35 18.93
N THR A 49 -17.34 -9.39 19.18
CA THR A 49 -15.99 -9.53 18.61
C THR A 49 -16.04 -10.59 17.52
N SER A 50 -15.50 -10.29 16.36
CA SER A 50 -15.45 -11.25 15.25
C SER A 50 -14.12 -11.18 14.51
N ILE A 51 -13.67 -12.33 14.00
CA ILE A 51 -12.55 -12.43 13.06
C ILE A 51 -13.15 -12.72 11.69
N LYS A 52 -12.86 -11.87 10.72
CA LYS A 52 -13.33 -12.05 9.34
C LYS A 52 -12.16 -12.42 8.45
N PHE A 53 -12.27 -13.53 7.78
CA PHE A 53 -11.43 -13.93 6.66
C PHE A 53 -12.18 -13.57 5.38
N ALA A 54 -12.37 -12.30 5.16
CA ALA A 54 -12.84 -11.76 3.90
C ALA A 54 -11.62 -11.29 3.11
N PHE A 55 -11.75 -11.24 1.79
CA PHE A 55 -10.70 -10.73 0.92
C PHE A 55 -11.20 -9.46 0.19
N PRO A 56 -11.52 -8.38 0.93
CA PRO A 56 -11.87 -7.13 0.29
C PRO A 56 -10.73 -6.66 -0.60
N MET A 57 -11.07 -6.31 -1.82
CA MET A 57 -10.14 -5.83 -2.82
C MET A 57 -10.27 -4.32 -2.96
N TYR A 58 -9.13 -3.66 -3.11
CA TYR A 58 -8.98 -2.22 -3.28
C TYR A 58 -8.36 -1.95 -4.64
N PHE A 59 -9.01 -1.12 -5.43
CA PHE A 59 -8.52 -0.71 -6.75
C PHE A 59 -8.59 0.80 -6.87
N GLY A 60 -7.51 1.41 -7.32
CA GLY A 60 -7.48 2.86 -7.44
C GLY A 60 -6.35 3.39 -8.28
N THR A 61 -6.31 4.69 -8.39
CA THR A 61 -5.19 5.44 -8.94
C THR A 61 -4.53 6.26 -7.85
N SER A 62 -3.22 6.43 -7.94
CA SER A 62 -2.46 7.24 -7.01
C SER A 62 -1.73 8.36 -7.75
N VAL A 63 -1.71 9.53 -7.14
CA VAL A 63 -0.93 10.67 -7.60
C VAL A 63 0.10 11.04 -6.53
N LEU A 64 1.21 11.61 -6.96
CA LEU A 64 2.18 12.23 -6.06
C LEU A 64 1.77 13.68 -5.82
N THR A 65 1.76 14.06 -4.55
CA THR A 65 1.50 15.43 -4.08
C THR A 65 2.74 15.95 -3.35
N ASP A 66 2.85 17.27 -3.23
CA ASP A 66 3.92 17.96 -2.49
C ASP A 66 5.33 17.52 -2.93
N VAL A 67 5.51 17.33 -4.24
CA VAL A 67 6.77 16.86 -4.80
C VAL A 67 7.84 17.94 -4.66
N THR A 68 8.77 17.73 -3.75
CA THR A 68 10.00 18.51 -3.62
C THR A 68 11.19 17.61 -3.85
N TYR A 69 12.29 18.17 -4.33
CA TYR A 69 13.50 17.40 -4.65
C TYR A 69 14.62 17.80 -3.70
N ASN A 70 15.19 16.81 -3.05
CA ASN A 70 16.27 16.99 -2.11
C ASN A 70 17.64 16.78 -2.80
N ASP A 71 18.72 16.83 -2.03
CA ASP A 71 20.08 16.94 -2.55
C ASP A 71 20.45 15.90 -3.63
N ALA A 72 19.99 14.65 -3.47
CA ALA A 72 20.30 13.58 -4.40
C ALA A 72 19.71 13.79 -5.81
N TRP A 73 18.51 14.39 -5.89
CA TRP A 73 17.80 14.59 -7.16
C TRP A 73 17.71 16.04 -7.62
N GLY A 74 18.05 17.01 -6.77
CA GLY A 74 17.92 18.43 -7.09
C GLY A 74 18.78 18.89 -8.26
N ALA A 75 19.95 18.29 -8.46
CA ALA A 75 20.80 18.59 -9.62
C ALA A 75 20.18 18.11 -10.93
N PHE A 76 19.60 16.91 -10.91
CA PHE A 76 18.93 16.34 -12.08
C PHE A 76 17.65 17.11 -12.43
N GLU A 77 16.87 17.51 -11.43
CA GLU A 77 15.66 18.33 -11.60
C GLU A 77 15.98 19.69 -12.25
N ARG A 78 17.06 20.35 -11.86
CA ARG A 78 17.48 21.61 -12.50
C ARG A 78 17.77 21.46 -14.00
N GLN A 79 18.28 20.29 -14.40
CA GLN A 79 18.56 19.97 -15.81
C GLN A 79 17.32 19.47 -16.55
N TYR A 80 16.46 18.71 -15.87
CA TYR A 80 15.27 18.06 -16.44
C TYR A 80 14.05 18.30 -15.55
N PRO A 81 13.43 19.48 -15.65
CA PRO A 81 12.29 19.84 -14.80
C PRO A 81 11.13 18.84 -14.88
N ASN A 82 10.55 18.54 -13.74
CA ASN A 82 9.40 17.62 -13.62
C ASN A 82 9.68 16.18 -14.10
N PHE A 83 10.91 15.69 -14.04
CA PHE A 83 11.24 14.31 -14.46
C PHE A 83 10.43 13.25 -13.70
N LEU A 84 10.08 13.52 -12.42
CA LEU A 84 9.27 12.63 -11.58
C LEU A 84 7.75 12.77 -11.83
N ALA A 85 7.34 13.57 -12.83
CA ALA A 85 5.92 13.70 -13.15
C ALA A 85 5.33 12.34 -13.54
N MET A 86 4.31 11.91 -12.79
CA MET A 86 3.63 10.62 -13.01
C MET A 86 2.35 10.80 -13.84
N ASP A 87 2.04 9.82 -14.67
CA ASP A 87 0.80 9.77 -15.42
C ASP A 87 -0.30 9.12 -14.59
N ALA A 88 -1.13 9.95 -13.94
CA ALA A 88 -2.21 9.48 -13.06
C ALA A 88 -3.19 8.49 -13.74
N ARG A 89 -3.33 8.56 -15.08
CA ARG A 89 -4.22 7.67 -15.84
C ARG A 89 -3.63 6.25 -15.99
N LYS A 90 -2.32 6.12 -15.83
CA LYS A 90 -1.59 4.85 -15.95
C LYS A 90 -1.06 4.35 -14.62
N ASN A 91 -1.18 5.16 -13.57
CA ASN A 91 -0.90 4.73 -12.22
C ASN A 91 -2.01 3.80 -11.77
N PHE A 92 -1.61 2.73 -11.11
CA PHE A 92 -2.56 1.73 -10.64
C PHE A 92 -2.15 1.24 -9.26
N VAL A 93 -3.09 1.31 -8.33
CA VAL A 93 -2.94 0.77 -6.98
C VAL A 93 -3.98 -0.31 -6.80
N TYR A 94 -3.57 -1.45 -6.30
CA TYR A 94 -4.47 -2.49 -5.85
C TYR A 94 -4.01 -3.05 -4.51
N GLY A 95 -4.95 -3.49 -3.72
CA GLY A 95 -4.69 -4.09 -2.42
C GLY A 95 -5.67 -5.20 -2.13
N ILE A 96 -5.25 -6.09 -1.25
CA ILE A 96 -6.09 -7.15 -0.74
C ILE A 96 -5.94 -7.20 0.78
N GLU A 97 -7.04 -7.20 1.48
CA GLU A 97 -7.07 -7.40 2.94
C GLU A 97 -7.34 -8.87 3.20
N MET A 98 -6.46 -9.52 3.97
CA MET A 98 -6.48 -10.98 4.13
C MET A 98 -7.26 -11.42 5.35
N VAL A 99 -7.17 -10.66 6.42
CA VAL A 99 -7.83 -10.94 7.68
C VAL A 99 -8.14 -9.63 8.39
N SER A 100 -9.27 -9.56 9.07
CA SER A 100 -9.60 -8.43 9.94
C SER A 100 -10.26 -8.90 11.24
N LEU A 101 -9.88 -8.23 12.33
CA LEU A 101 -10.51 -8.32 13.64
C LEU A 101 -11.52 -7.20 13.75
N HIS A 102 -12.71 -7.48 14.21
CA HIS A 102 -13.76 -6.50 14.41
C HIS A 102 -14.23 -6.51 15.85
N ALA A 103 -14.47 -5.34 16.41
CA ALA A 103 -15.14 -5.13 17.69
C ALA A 103 -16.32 -4.19 17.45
N ARG A 104 -17.53 -4.73 17.48
CA ARG A 104 -18.76 -4.02 17.13
C ARG A 104 -19.62 -3.75 18.36
N THR A 105 -20.12 -2.51 18.45
CA THR A 105 -21.12 -2.11 19.46
C THR A 105 -22.20 -1.28 18.76
N GLY A 106 -23.35 -1.87 18.54
CA GLY A 106 -24.45 -1.22 17.80
C GLY A 106 -24.04 -0.87 16.37
N ALA A 107 -24.05 0.43 16.05
CA ALA A 107 -23.67 0.93 14.72
C ALA A 107 -22.15 1.16 14.56
N VAL A 108 -21.39 1.16 15.66
CA VAL A 108 -19.96 1.43 15.66
C VAL A 108 -19.19 0.13 15.52
N ASP A 109 -18.21 0.09 14.63
CA ASP A 109 -17.32 -1.05 14.40
C ASP A 109 -15.86 -0.55 14.36
N LEU A 110 -15.03 -1.10 15.24
CA LEU A 110 -13.59 -0.94 15.23
C LEU A 110 -12.98 -2.15 14.53
N SER A 111 -12.13 -1.92 13.56
CA SER A 111 -11.46 -3.02 12.85
C SER A 111 -9.96 -2.84 12.77
N LEU A 112 -9.25 -3.96 12.87
CA LEU A 112 -7.81 -4.08 12.69
C LEU A 112 -7.56 -5.18 11.66
N GLY A 113 -6.88 -4.87 10.56
CA GLY A 113 -6.68 -5.81 9.46
C GLY A 113 -5.23 -6.09 9.12
N VAL A 114 -5.01 -6.98 8.17
CA VAL A 114 -3.74 -7.18 7.47
C VAL A 114 -3.99 -7.00 5.98
N ARG A 115 -3.34 -6.01 5.37
CA ARG A 115 -3.54 -5.65 3.96
C ARG A 115 -2.23 -5.67 3.20
N TRP A 116 -2.24 -6.26 2.03
CA TRP A 116 -1.14 -6.16 1.08
C TRP A 116 -1.51 -5.16 -0.02
N THR A 117 -0.69 -4.13 -0.18
CA THR A 117 -0.90 -3.04 -1.14
C THR A 117 0.19 -3.05 -2.20
N PHE A 118 -0.19 -2.88 -3.47
CA PHE A 118 0.69 -2.85 -4.62
C PHE A 118 0.49 -1.54 -5.36
N MET A 119 1.55 -0.75 -5.50
CA MET A 119 1.54 0.57 -6.10
C MET A 119 2.38 0.58 -7.36
N ASN A 120 1.80 1.00 -8.49
CA ASN A 120 2.51 1.18 -9.75
C ASN A 120 2.43 2.65 -10.15
N PHE A 121 3.56 3.30 -10.30
CA PHE A 121 3.68 4.66 -10.80
C PHE A 121 4.34 4.63 -12.19
N THR A 122 3.69 5.25 -13.16
CA THR A 122 4.19 5.33 -14.54
C THR A 122 4.65 6.76 -14.79
N PHE A 123 5.88 6.92 -15.24
CA PHE A 123 6.39 8.23 -15.64
C PHE A 123 5.55 8.81 -16.77
N ARG A 124 5.24 10.12 -16.71
CA ARG A 124 4.54 10.82 -17.78
C ARG A 124 5.39 10.85 -19.05
N ASP A 125 6.67 11.17 -18.89
CA ASP A 125 7.65 11.03 -19.95
C ASP A 125 8.41 9.71 -19.76
N SER A 126 8.23 8.80 -20.69
CA SER A 126 8.84 7.48 -20.69
C SER A 126 10.34 7.48 -20.98
N ALA A 127 10.91 8.65 -21.34
CA ALA A 127 12.34 8.80 -21.47
C ALA A 127 13.09 8.83 -20.13
N TYR A 128 12.38 9.01 -19.01
CA TYR A 128 12.99 8.98 -17.68
C TYR A 128 12.78 7.65 -16.98
N SER A 129 13.74 7.26 -16.18
CA SER A 129 13.70 6.09 -15.30
C SER A 129 14.62 6.31 -14.10
N LEU A 130 14.56 5.38 -13.15
CA LEU A 130 15.42 5.33 -11.98
C LEU A 130 16.27 4.06 -12.05
N ARG A 131 17.52 4.12 -11.65
CA ARG A 131 18.40 2.95 -11.54
C ARG A 131 19.20 3.00 -10.24
N PRO A 132 19.52 1.84 -9.66
CA PRO A 132 20.50 1.78 -8.58
C PRO A 132 21.89 2.09 -9.16
N GLU A 133 22.64 2.94 -8.49
CA GLU A 133 24.02 3.24 -8.82
C GLU A 133 24.88 3.13 -7.55
N MET A 134 26.05 2.52 -7.65
CA MET A 134 26.98 2.50 -6.52
C MET A 134 27.51 3.90 -6.30
N ALA A 135 27.38 4.44 -5.09
CA ALA A 135 27.98 5.70 -4.71
C ALA A 135 29.51 5.57 -4.74
N LEU A 136 30.14 6.19 -5.73
CA LEU A 136 31.60 6.26 -5.86
C LEU A 136 32.16 7.01 -4.66
N GLY A 137 33.01 6.35 -3.86
CA GLY A 137 33.73 6.95 -2.73
C GLY A 137 33.14 6.71 -1.35
N SER A 138 32.05 5.98 -1.22
CA SER A 138 31.55 5.55 0.09
C SER A 138 32.30 4.32 0.59
N PRO A 139 32.84 4.30 1.84
CA PRO A 139 33.51 3.14 2.43
C PRO A 139 32.53 1.96 2.71
N ARG A 140 31.23 2.21 2.63
CA ARG A 140 30.17 1.19 2.55
C ARG A 140 29.50 1.39 1.20
N ALA A 141 29.45 0.35 0.38
CA ALA A 141 28.76 0.35 -0.89
C ALA A 141 27.25 0.64 -0.65
N SER A 142 26.91 1.94 -0.54
CA SER A 142 25.53 2.39 -0.48
C SER A 142 25.04 2.52 -1.92
N THR A 143 24.02 1.76 -2.26
CA THR A 143 23.35 1.88 -3.54
C THR A 143 22.42 3.09 -3.46
N GLN A 144 22.69 4.13 -4.23
CA GLN A 144 21.80 5.27 -4.39
C GLN A 144 20.90 5.03 -5.59
N CYS A 145 19.69 5.53 -5.53
CA CYS A 145 18.79 5.51 -6.67
C CYS A 145 18.90 6.80 -7.47
N VAL A 146 19.43 6.71 -8.68
CA VAL A 146 19.75 7.87 -9.52
C VAL A 146 18.73 7.96 -10.67
N PRO A 147 18.11 9.14 -10.89
CA PRO A 147 17.31 9.37 -12.07
C PRO A 147 18.23 9.48 -13.30
N TYR A 148 17.78 8.94 -14.40
CA TYR A 148 18.50 9.03 -15.66
C TYR A 148 17.54 9.16 -16.84
N ARG A 149 18.03 9.78 -17.91
CA ARG A 149 17.33 9.77 -19.18
C ARG A 149 17.80 8.57 -19.98
N ILE A 150 16.85 7.74 -20.41
CA ILE A 150 17.14 6.59 -21.25
C ILE A 150 17.65 7.14 -22.58
N ALA A 151 18.94 6.92 -22.87
CA ALA A 151 19.53 7.34 -24.12
C ALA A 151 18.87 6.57 -25.27
N SER A 152 18.42 7.31 -26.29
CA SER A 152 17.89 6.73 -27.50
C SER A 152 19.03 6.31 -28.42
N GLU A 153 19.60 5.16 -28.20
CA GLU A 153 20.37 4.47 -29.25
C GLU A 153 19.39 3.77 -30.20
N GLY A 154 18.82 4.50 -31.13
CA GLY A 154 17.83 3.99 -32.10
C GLY A 154 16.43 4.57 -31.94
N PRO A 155 15.46 4.15 -32.72
CA PRO A 155 14.06 4.57 -32.59
C PRO A 155 13.49 4.03 -31.27
N TYR A 156 13.70 4.81 -30.20
CA TYR A 156 13.14 4.51 -28.90
C TYR A 156 11.62 4.71 -28.96
N ASP A 157 10.91 3.61 -29.12
CA ASP A 157 9.48 3.56 -28.92
C ASP A 157 9.23 3.41 -27.41
N GLY A 158 9.54 4.47 -26.66
CA GLY A 158 9.52 4.56 -25.21
C GLY A 158 8.12 4.39 -24.63
N ARG A 159 7.58 3.17 -24.73
CA ARG A 159 6.18 2.90 -24.44
C ARG A 159 5.85 2.93 -22.97
N LYS A 160 6.79 2.66 -22.06
CA LYS A 160 6.46 2.59 -20.64
C LYS A 160 7.68 2.53 -19.74
N SER A 161 7.90 3.57 -18.93
CA SER A 161 8.78 3.55 -17.77
C SER A 161 7.94 3.64 -16.51
N LYS A 162 8.22 2.80 -15.50
CA LYS A 162 7.48 2.78 -14.25
C LYS A 162 8.30 2.29 -13.07
N ILE A 163 7.88 2.73 -11.90
CA ILE A 163 8.35 2.23 -10.61
C ILE A 163 7.20 1.49 -9.90
N PHE A 164 7.59 0.52 -9.11
CA PHE A 164 6.69 -0.35 -8.36
C PHE A 164 7.13 -0.42 -6.91
N ALA A 165 6.16 -0.39 -6.00
CA ALA A 165 6.36 -0.69 -4.59
C ALA A 165 5.23 -1.58 -4.09
N SER A 166 5.55 -2.52 -3.20
CA SER A 166 4.55 -3.31 -2.49
C SER A 166 4.75 -3.18 -0.98
N TYR A 167 3.64 -3.01 -0.28
CA TYR A 167 3.61 -2.80 1.17
C TYR A 167 2.72 -3.83 1.84
N LEU A 168 3.17 -4.37 2.96
CA LEU A 168 2.33 -5.12 3.89
C LEU A 168 2.00 -4.21 5.06
N GLY A 169 0.71 -4.05 5.35
CA GLY A 169 0.26 -3.07 6.32
C GLY A 169 -0.84 -3.57 7.25
N ILE A 170 -1.00 -2.83 8.32
CA ILE A 170 -2.03 -3.02 9.34
C ILE A 170 -2.92 -1.78 9.33
N PRO A 171 -4.09 -1.83 8.63
CA PRO A 171 -5.11 -0.81 8.74
C PRO A 171 -5.86 -0.94 10.07
N PHE A 172 -6.09 0.20 10.72
CA PHE A 172 -6.98 0.36 11.86
C PHE A 172 -8.09 1.34 11.46
N ARG A 173 -9.34 0.92 11.57
CA ARG A 173 -10.51 1.71 11.13
C ARG A 173 -11.57 1.81 12.21
N LEU A 174 -12.21 2.96 12.22
CA LEU A 174 -13.49 3.21 12.88
C LEU A 174 -14.56 3.32 11.82
N SER A 175 -15.57 2.48 11.90
CA SER A 175 -16.67 2.42 10.94
C SER A 175 -18.01 2.70 11.63
N LEU A 176 -18.89 3.40 10.93
CA LEU A 176 -20.27 3.63 11.31
C LEU A 176 -21.20 2.95 10.31
N ASN A 177 -21.99 1.98 10.79
CA ASN A 177 -22.86 1.16 9.98
C ASN A 177 -24.31 1.63 10.08
N TYR A 178 -24.90 1.97 8.93
CA TYR A 178 -26.30 2.39 8.79
C TYR A 178 -27.01 1.48 7.79
N GLY A 179 -27.51 0.34 8.28
CA GLY A 179 -28.13 -0.67 7.42
C GLY A 179 -27.13 -1.26 6.41
N ARG A 180 -27.27 -0.90 5.13
CA ARG A 180 -26.36 -1.34 4.06
C ARG A 180 -25.23 -0.36 3.78
N ALA A 181 -25.26 0.81 4.39
CA ALA A 181 -24.25 1.84 4.20
C ALA A 181 -23.26 1.83 5.36
N THR A 182 -21.97 1.96 5.04
CA THR A 182 -20.89 2.10 6.03
C THR A 182 -20.03 3.29 5.64
N VAL A 183 -19.78 4.16 6.61
CA VAL A 183 -18.76 5.22 6.49
C VAL A 183 -17.61 4.85 7.43
N TYR A 184 -16.39 4.95 6.96
CA TYR A 184 -15.23 4.67 7.79
C TYR A 184 -14.13 5.71 7.64
N ALA A 185 -13.35 5.84 8.69
CA ALA A 185 -12.07 6.54 8.68
C ALA A 185 -11.05 5.71 9.46
N GLY A 186 -9.78 5.84 9.11
CA GLY A 186 -8.75 5.05 9.74
C GLY A 186 -7.34 5.50 9.43
N VAL A 187 -6.41 4.75 9.99
CA VAL A 187 -4.98 4.91 9.77
C VAL A 187 -4.37 3.57 9.39
N SER A 188 -3.28 3.57 8.65
CA SER A 188 -2.53 2.35 8.38
C SER A 188 -1.04 2.56 8.62
N ALA A 189 -0.40 1.52 9.14
CA ALA A 189 1.05 1.39 9.24
C ALA A 189 1.50 0.29 8.29
N GLU A 190 2.40 0.61 7.36
CA GLU A 190 2.76 -0.27 6.26
C GLU A 190 4.28 -0.41 6.16
N LEU A 191 4.76 -1.61 5.83
CA LEU A 191 6.18 -1.93 5.63
C LEU A 191 6.44 -2.30 4.18
N LEU A 192 7.51 -1.77 3.62
CA LEU A 192 7.95 -2.08 2.26
C LEU A 192 8.39 -3.54 2.16
N MET A 193 7.83 -4.26 1.21
CA MET A 193 8.14 -5.67 0.95
C MET A 193 9.01 -5.86 -0.28
N ASP A 194 8.69 -5.14 -1.37
CA ASP A 194 9.42 -5.23 -2.64
C ASP A 194 9.32 -3.92 -3.40
N SER A 195 10.38 -3.58 -4.14
CA SER A 195 10.39 -2.42 -5.01
C SER A 195 11.29 -2.63 -6.22
N TYR A 196 10.85 -2.15 -7.39
CA TYR A 196 11.63 -2.24 -8.60
C TYR A 196 11.27 -1.13 -9.61
N THR A 197 12.22 -0.84 -10.49
CA THR A 197 11.99 -0.08 -11.71
C THR A 197 11.81 -1.03 -12.89
N LYS A 198 11.05 -0.59 -13.89
CA LYS A 198 10.81 -1.36 -15.10
C LYS A 198 10.53 -0.45 -16.29
N TYR A 199 11.17 -0.72 -17.43
CA TYR A 199 10.81 -0.12 -18.70
C TYR A 199 10.74 -1.17 -19.82
N LYS A 200 10.05 -0.82 -20.90
CA LYS A 200 9.94 -1.66 -22.09
C LYS A 200 10.81 -1.06 -23.19
N HIS A 201 11.49 -1.96 -23.94
CA HIS A 201 12.37 -1.67 -25.06
C HIS A 201 13.60 -0.79 -24.71
N PRO A 202 14.72 -1.45 -24.43
CA PRO A 202 14.84 -2.89 -24.12
C PRO A 202 14.08 -3.26 -22.85
N LYS A 203 13.66 -4.52 -22.71
CA LYS A 203 12.97 -4.98 -21.49
C LYS A 203 13.97 -5.00 -20.34
N TYR A 204 13.73 -4.13 -19.37
CA TYR A 204 14.56 -3.98 -18.19
C TYR A 204 13.71 -4.02 -16.93
N ARG A 205 14.18 -4.70 -15.91
CA ARG A 205 13.63 -4.70 -14.55
C ARG A 205 14.79 -4.84 -13.57
N GLU A 206 14.84 -3.95 -12.60
CA GLU A 206 15.85 -3.95 -11.58
C GLU A 206 15.26 -3.58 -10.22
N SER A 207 15.69 -4.24 -9.15
CA SER A 207 15.29 -3.92 -7.78
C SER A 207 15.93 -2.58 -7.40
N ILE A 208 15.15 -1.70 -6.78
CA ILE A 208 15.58 -0.38 -6.32
C ILE A 208 15.44 -0.27 -4.80
N ASN A 209 16.26 -1.06 -4.11
CA ASN A 209 16.33 -0.99 -2.65
C ASN A 209 16.83 0.40 -2.21
N GLY A 210 16.22 0.94 -1.15
CA GLY A 210 16.61 2.24 -0.60
C GLY A 210 16.02 3.46 -1.31
N LEU A 211 15.16 3.28 -2.33
CA LEU A 211 14.43 4.39 -2.93
C LEU A 211 13.21 4.79 -2.11
N PHE A 212 12.39 3.81 -1.76
CA PHE A 212 11.16 4.03 -1.02
C PHE A 212 11.41 3.98 0.48
N ASN A 213 10.59 4.69 1.24
CA ASN A 213 10.60 4.54 2.68
C ASN A 213 10.17 3.12 3.06
N ASP A 214 10.96 2.49 3.94
CA ASP A 214 10.69 1.15 4.46
C ASP A 214 9.39 1.12 5.28
N PHE A 215 9.06 2.24 5.92
CA PHE A 215 7.84 2.44 6.69
C PHE A 215 6.97 3.52 6.08
N ARG A 216 5.70 3.22 5.90
CA ARG A 216 4.70 4.17 5.42
C ARG A 216 3.53 4.23 6.40
N ALA A 217 3.18 5.44 6.85
CA ALA A 217 1.94 5.73 7.56
C ALA A 217 0.98 6.42 6.60
N ALA A 218 -0.29 6.03 6.65
CA ALA A 218 -1.32 6.66 5.84
C ALA A 218 -2.62 6.84 6.63
N VAL A 219 -3.42 7.83 6.24
CA VAL A 219 -4.79 8.01 6.70
C VAL A 219 -5.73 7.62 5.57
N GLU A 220 -6.85 7.03 5.91
CA GLU A 220 -7.84 6.63 4.93
C GLU A 220 -9.25 6.96 5.39
N ALA A 221 -10.12 7.22 4.44
CA ALA A 221 -11.54 7.37 4.65
C ALA A 221 -12.30 6.76 3.48
N GLY A 222 -13.51 6.29 3.74
CA GLY A 222 -14.32 5.71 2.68
C GLY A 222 -15.78 5.58 3.07
N PHE A 223 -16.54 5.27 2.04
CA PHE A 223 -17.95 4.99 2.12
C PHE A 223 -18.23 3.71 1.34
N SER A 224 -19.00 2.80 1.89
CA SER A 224 -19.44 1.60 1.19
C SER A 224 -20.95 1.45 1.24
N LEU A 225 -21.49 0.85 0.19
CA LEU A 225 -22.88 0.46 0.08
C LEU A 225 -22.93 -1.03 -0.29
N SER A 226 -23.31 -1.86 0.69
CA SER A 226 -23.20 -3.32 0.57
C SER A 226 -21.75 -3.74 0.24
N ASN A 227 -21.49 -4.40 -0.88
CA ASN A 227 -20.19 -4.94 -1.25
C ASN A 227 -19.32 -3.99 -2.10
N PHE A 228 -19.80 -2.78 -2.39
CA PHE A 228 -19.10 -1.78 -3.20
C PHE A 228 -18.86 -0.51 -2.39
N GLY A 229 -17.65 0.03 -2.47
CA GLY A 229 -17.33 1.28 -1.78
C GLY A 229 -16.38 2.17 -2.58
N LEU A 230 -16.24 3.39 -2.09
CA LEU A 230 -15.27 4.39 -2.53
C LEU A 230 -14.32 4.67 -1.38
N PHE A 231 -13.05 4.88 -1.68
CA PHE A 231 -12.07 5.26 -0.67
C PHE A 231 -11.11 6.33 -1.16
N VAL A 232 -10.57 7.05 -0.20
CA VAL A 232 -9.40 7.91 -0.33
C VAL A 232 -8.37 7.50 0.71
N ASN A 233 -7.09 7.46 0.29
CA ASN A 233 -5.97 7.16 1.18
C ASN A 233 -4.85 8.18 0.92
N TYR A 234 -4.39 8.83 1.97
CA TYR A 234 -3.29 9.80 1.92
C TYR A 234 -2.11 9.28 2.72
N GLY A 235 -0.94 9.16 2.06
CA GLY A 235 0.33 8.83 2.71
C GLY A 235 0.84 10.02 3.52
N VAL A 236 0.80 9.90 4.85
CA VAL A 236 1.31 10.94 5.76
C VAL A 236 2.83 10.98 5.76
N THR A 237 3.46 9.81 5.62
CA THR A 237 4.91 9.75 5.38
C THR A 237 5.21 9.90 3.89
N PRO A 238 6.30 10.57 3.50
CA PRO A 238 6.75 10.60 2.12
C PRO A 238 6.89 9.20 1.53
N LEU A 239 6.63 9.08 0.23
CA LEU A 239 6.78 7.81 -0.47
C LEU A 239 8.26 7.40 -0.61
N PHE A 240 9.10 8.38 -0.92
CA PHE A 240 10.53 8.18 -1.12
C PHE A 240 11.32 8.43 0.16
N GLN A 241 12.53 7.90 0.23
CA GLN A 241 13.46 8.28 1.30
C GLN A 241 13.78 9.77 1.23
N ARG A 242 13.98 10.38 2.39
CA ARG A 242 14.12 11.83 2.57
C ARG A 242 15.27 12.44 1.78
N GLU A 243 16.29 11.65 1.44
CA GLU A 243 17.41 12.10 0.61
C GLU A 243 17.03 12.38 -0.85
N TYR A 244 15.90 11.82 -1.33
CA TYR A 244 15.45 11.95 -2.71
C TYR A 244 14.33 12.97 -2.86
N SER A 245 13.22 12.78 -2.17
CA SER A 245 12.01 13.61 -2.35
C SER A 245 11.04 13.47 -1.18
N ASP A 246 10.37 14.57 -0.83
CA ASP A 246 9.29 14.59 0.16
C ASP A 246 7.90 14.33 -0.46
N ALA A 247 7.84 13.70 -1.62
CA ALA A 247 6.57 13.43 -2.31
C ALA A 247 5.65 12.50 -1.50
N HIS A 248 4.43 12.94 -1.28
CA HIS A 248 3.36 12.16 -0.63
C HIS A 248 2.47 11.50 -1.67
N THR A 249 1.69 10.49 -1.25
CA THR A 249 0.75 9.79 -2.12
C THR A 249 -0.69 10.15 -1.77
N LEU A 250 -1.49 10.45 -2.77
CA LEU A 250 -2.95 10.52 -2.66
C LEU A 250 -3.55 9.46 -3.58
N THR A 251 -4.24 8.49 -3.01
CA THR A 251 -4.91 7.40 -3.73
C THR A 251 -6.42 7.56 -3.62
N ILE A 252 -7.10 7.44 -4.73
CA ILE A 252 -8.57 7.42 -4.80
C ILE A 252 -8.99 6.17 -5.55
N GLY A 253 -10.02 5.48 -5.07
CA GLY A 253 -10.41 4.24 -5.70
C GLY A 253 -11.73 3.66 -5.20
N VAL A 254 -11.92 2.40 -5.57
CA VAL A 254 -13.10 1.60 -5.24
C VAL A 254 -12.68 0.39 -4.41
N THR A 255 -13.59 -0.05 -3.58
CA THR A 255 -13.46 -1.27 -2.78
C THR A 255 -14.55 -2.26 -3.14
N LEU A 256 -14.21 -3.54 -3.13
CA LEU A 256 -15.13 -4.65 -3.38
C LEU A 256 -15.03 -5.64 -2.23
N GLY A 257 -16.19 -6.12 -1.76
CA GLY A 257 -16.24 -7.19 -0.74
C GLY A 257 -16.08 -6.69 0.70
N ILE A 258 -16.44 -5.43 0.97
CA ILE A 258 -16.45 -4.88 2.34
C ILE A 258 -17.75 -5.23 3.05
#